data_573fd0ce792d9b91e9a9e72eed1e513e
#
_entry.id   573fd0ce792d9b91e9a9e72eed1e513e
#
_cell.length_a   1.000
_cell.length_b   1.000
_cell.length_c   1.000
_cell.angle_alpha   90.00
_cell.angle_beta   90.00
_cell.angle_gamma   90.00
#
_symmetry.space_group_name_H-M   'P 1'
#
loop_
_entity.id
_entity.type
_entity.pdbx_description
1 polymer ?
#
loop_
_entity_poly.entity_id
_entity_poly.type
_entity_poly.pdbx_seq_one_letter_code
_entity_poly.pdbx_strand_id
1 'polypeptide(L)'
;EVGRCTVVARPDSKAPLLADVSLEVDSATHNSEAQSWHVNLFSPHLPNVGQATLIRRLMTHVAQDPPSGLMHYPTRAGGHPARAAAAQWLGTAPLGSFGADDVVLANGGQNAILMIFQTLLCGRRPAVLVEELAYLGFRRAAELLRADVIPVAMDAHGVIPEALEAAAKSHAAQIFCTSPEVHNPTLAFTPQPRREALAAVARRCDLHILEDDCYRLGAAQAPGYRMIAPERSWYISSISKSITPALRLGIAVAPEGQAAALRRTSEYSFFGLATPLTDLAAALLVHPELPGIMDAARLRIGTYVQRAVNILGAFDLIWRADVPFLWLHLPEGWRAGAFVQAAEGQGVRIRAAEEYACRDARAPHAVRFAINAGLSLDSFEAGLGRMRDLLDNPPDVIGV
;
A
#
# COMPACT_ATOMS: atom_id res chain seq x y z
N GLU A 1 11.13 28.50 57.51
CA GLU A 1 10.72 27.18 57.07
C GLU A 1 10.81 27.12 55.55
N VAL A 2 11.76 26.32 55.08
CA VAL A 2 12.09 26.18 53.66
C VAL A 2 11.27 25.06 53.07
N GLY A 3 10.31 25.44 52.19
CA GLY A 3 9.51 24.47 51.42
C GLY A 3 10.39 23.73 50.41
N ARG A 4 10.51 22.39 50.53
CA ARG A 4 11.16 21.52 49.56
C ARG A 4 10.23 21.39 48.34
N CYS A 5 10.58 22.03 47.21
CA CYS A 5 10.04 21.66 45.91
C CYS A 5 10.61 20.32 45.48
N THR A 6 9.75 19.29 45.39
CA THR A 6 10.11 18.04 44.72
C THR A 6 10.06 18.28 43.22
N VAL A 7 11.23 18.42 42.60
CA VAL A 7 11.35 18.43 41.15
C VAL A 7 11.21 16.98 40.68
N VAL A 8 10.09 16.65 40.06
CA VAL A 8 9.93 15.40 39.32
C VAL A 8 10.82 15.51 38.09
N ALA A 9 11.95 14.84 38.10
CA ALA A 9 12.78 14.67 36.93
C ALA A 9 11.90 14.02 35.84
N ARG A 10 11.67 14.73 34.75
CA ARG A 10 11.15 14.09 33.54
C ARG A 10 12.13 13.02 33.13
N PRO A 11 11.74 11.76 32.94
CA PRO A 11 12.61 10.80 32.30
C PRO A 11 12.97 11.41 30.93
N ASP A 12 14.24 11.52 30.65
CA ASP A 12 14.78 11.78 29.32
C ASP A 12 14.44 10.58 28.42
N SER A 13 13.18 10.41 28.09
CA SER A 13 12.79 9.59 26.98
C SER A 13 12.98 10.40 25.69
N LYS A 14 14.23 10.58 25.30
CA LYS A 14 14.55 10.59 23.88
C LYS A 14 14.27 9.19 23.37
N ALA A 15 12.97 8.84 23.24
CA ALA A 15 12.62 7.88 22.22
C ALA A 15 13.29 8.42 20.95
N PRO A 16 14.10 7.63 20.24
CA PRO A 16 14.60 8.07 18.95
C PRO A 16 13.36 8.47 18.17
N LEU A 17 13.28 9.75 17.78
CA LEU A 17 12.36 10.18 16.74
C LEU A 17 12.48 9.12 15.66
N LEU A 18 11.39 8.41 15.39
CA LEU A 18 11.32 7.40 14.34
C LEU A 18 12.04 8.02 13.16
N ALA A 19 13.13 7.39 12.72
CA ALA A 19 13.88 7.87 11.57
C ALA A 19 12.85 8.20 10.50
N ASP A 20 12.98 9.35 9.88
CA ASP A 20 12.01 9.92 8.94
C ASP A 20 11.97 9.06 7.67
N VAL A 21 11.46 7.82 7.83
CA VAL A 21 11.24 6.89 6.74
C VAL A 21 9.98 7.37 6.06
N SER A 22 10.17 8.17 5.02
CA SER A 22 9.09 8.69 4.19
C SER A 22 8.19 7.53 3.72
N LEU A 23 6.92 7.60 4.08
CA LEU A 23 5.88 6.76 3.47
C LEU A 23 5.80 7.09 1.99
N GLU A 24 6.51 6.34 1.14
CA GLU A 24 6.35 6.32 -0.33
C GLU A 24 6.23 7.67 -1.06
N VAL A 25 6.23 8.78 -0.34
CA VAL A 25 6.11 10.11 -0.90
C VAL A 25 7.44 10.81 -0.78
N ASP A 26 8.38 10.33 -1.55
CA ASP A 26 9.43 11.23 -1.99
C ASP A 26 8.84 12.01 -3.16
N SER A 27 8.48 13.24 -2.90
CA SER A 27 8.04 14.18 -3.91
C SER A 27 9.25 14.59 -4.74
N ALA A 28 9.75 13.66 -5.56
CA ALA A 28 10.65 13.97 -6.66
C ALA A 28 9.91 14.79 -7.75
N THR A 29 9.09 15.76 -7.32
CA THR A 29 8.36 16.67 -8.21
C THR A 29 9.09 17.97 -8.43
N HIS A 30 10.27 18.14 -7.87
CA HIS A 30 11.14 19.25 -8.23
C HIS A 30 12.40 18.69 -8.88
N ASN A 31 12.37 18.63 -10.22
CA ASN A 31 13.56 18.72 -11.05
C ASN A 31 14.30 20.02 -10.72
N SER A 32 15.00 20.08 -9.60
CA SER A 32 16.12 20.99 -9.50
C SER A 32 17.23 20.35 -10.31
N GLU A 33 17.77 21.08 -11.28
CA GLU A 33 18.86 20.63 -12.15
C GLU A 33 20.10 20.08 -11.39
N ALA A 34 20.18 20.31 -10.07
CA ALA A 34 21.21 19.78 -9.19
C ALA A 34 21.02 18.30 -8.77
N GLN A 35 19.87 17.66 -9.04
CA GLN A 35 19.58 16.25 -8.70
C GLN A 35 19.44 15.35 -9.94
N SER A 36 19.89 15.78 -11.11
CA SER A 36 19.75 15.07 -12.40
C SER A 36 20.47 13.71 -12.48
N TRP A 37 21.18 13.32 -11.42
CA TRP A 37 22.00 12.10 -11.38
C TRP A 37 21.34 10.92 -10.64
N HIS A 38 20.23 11.13 -9.95
CA HIS A 38 19.61 10.10 -9.14
C HIS A 38 18.47 9.40 -9.88
N VAL A 39 18.62 8.09 -10.04
CA VAL A 39 17.55 7.20 -10.52
C VAL A 39 16.75 6.76 -9.30
N ASN A 40 15.60 7.41 -9.09
CA ASN A 40 14.72 7.09 -7.96
C ASN A 40 13.80 5.89 -8.28
N LEU A 41 14.09 4.72 -7.71
CA LEU A 41 13.30 3.50 -7.79
C LEU A 41 12.71 3.12 -6.42
N PHE A 42 12.57 4.09 -5.53
CA PHE A 42 12.07 3.89 -4.18
C PHE A 42 10.55 3.64 -4.15
N SER A 43 9.81 4.38 -4.98
CA SER A 43 8.35 4.25 -5.13
C SER A 43 7.93 4.20 -6.59
N PRO A 44 6.84 3.48 -6.93
CA PRO A 44 6.35 3.45 -8.29
C PRO A 44 5.88 4.83 -8.77
N HIS A 45 6.33 5.19 -9.96
CA HIS A 45 5.84 6.37 -10.68
C HIS A 45 5.10 5.92 -11.95
N LEU A 46 3.85 6.34 -12.05
CA LEU A 46 3.00 6.00 -13.19
C LEU A 46 3.45 6.74 -14.47
N PRO A 47 3.35 6.08 -15.64
CA PRO A 47 3.49 6.78 -16.90
C PRO A 47 2.29 7.71 -17.13
N ASN A 48 2.52 8.88 -17.72
CA ASN A 48 1.43 9.71 -18.18
C ASN A 48 1.06 9.32 -19.62
N VAL A 49 -0.03 8.58 -19.77
CA VAL A 49 -0.55 8.09 -21.06
C VAL A 49 -1.96 8.63 -21.34
N GLY A 50 -2.27 9.83 -20.80
CA GLY A 50 -3.56 10.51 -20.98
C GLY A 50 -4.29 10.85 -19.67
N GLN A 51 -3.89 10.26 -18.54
CA GLN A 51 -4.55 10.50 -17.24
C GLN A 51 -4.61 11.99 -16.91
N ALA A 52 -3.47 12.69 -17.00
CA ALA A 52 -3.40 14.11 -16.63
C ALA A 52 -4.32 14.98 -17.49
N THR A 53 -4.47 14.65 -18.77
CA THR A 53 -5.35 15.37 -19.70
C THR A 53 -6.82 15.12 -19.37
N LEU A 54 -7.19 13.86 -19.13
CA LEU A 54 -8.54 13.49 -18.73
C LEU A 54 -8.92 14.17 -17.40
N ILE A 55 -8.07 14.04 -16.39
CA ILE A 55 -8.32 14.62 -15.06
C ILE A 55 -8.47 16.14 -15.15
N ARG A 56 -7.60 16.84 -15.87
CA ARG A 56 -7.70 18.30 -16.06
C ARG A 56 -9.01 18.70 -16.72
N ARG A 57 -9.45 17.98 -17.75
CA ARG A 57 -10.73 18.22 -18.44
C ARG A 57 -11.91 18.05 -17.48
N LEU A 58 -11.92 16.98 -16.69
CA LEU A 58 -12.96 16.70 -15.70
C LEU A 58 -12.96 17.72 -14.55
N MET A 59 -11.78 18.12 -14.05
CA MET A 59 -11.66 19.17 -13.05
C MET A 59 -12.26 20.51 -13.54
N THR A 60 -11.98 20.87 -14.79
CA THR A 60 -12.57 22.08 -15.40
C THR A 60 -14.09 21.98 -15.46
N HIS A 61 -14.61 20.84 -15.87
CA HIS A 61 -16.06 20.59 -15.94
C HIS A 61 -16.73 20.68 -14.55
N VAL A 62 -16.18 20.00 -13.56
CA VAL A 62 -16.68 20.04 -12.16
C VAL A 62 -16.59 21.44 -11.58
N ALA A 63 -15.55 22.22 -11.90
CA ALA A 63 -15.41 23.58 -11.42
C ALA A 63 -16.45 24.56 -12.02
N GLN A 64 -16.90 24.32 -13.25
CA GLN A 64 -17.93 25.14 -13.92
C GLN A 64 -19.33 24.84 -13.41
N ASP A 65 -19.63 23.57 -13.14
CA ASP A 65 -20.95 23.13 -12.69
C ASP A 65 -20.79 21.98 -11.68
N PRO A 66 -20.50 22.31 -10.38
CA PRO A 66 -20.26 21.29 -9.36
C PRO A 66 -21.58 20.64 -8.93
N PRO A 67 -21.79 19.34 -9.22
CA PRO A 67 -23.05 18.63 -8.93
C PRO A 67 -23.46 18.67 -7.46
N SER A 68 -22.49 18.64 -6.54
CA SER A 68 -22.73 18.69 -5.09
C SER A 68 -22.76 20.11 -4.51
N GLY A 69 -22.50 21.14 -5.32
CA GLY A 69 -22.38 22.53 -4.87
C GLY A 69 -21.09 22.80 -4.08
N LEU A 70 -20.81 24.09 -3.80
CA LEU A 70 -19.57 24.52 -3.14
C LEU A 70 -19.77 25.08 -1.73
N MET A 71 -21.02 25.30 -1.31
CA MET A 71 -21.34 26.02 -0.06
C MET A 71 -21.85 25.11 1.06
N HIS A 72 -21.71 23.79 0.89
CA HIS A 72 -22.24 22.81 1.84
C HIS A 72 -21.16 21.80 2.27
N TYR A 73 -21.29 21.32 3.50
CA TYR A 73 -20.50 20.16 3.94
C TYR A 73 -20.84 18.93 3.11
N PRO A 74 -19.87 17.99 2.97
CA PRO A 74 -20.15 16.70 2.38
C PRO A 74 -21.36 16.02 3.05
N THR A 75 -22.26 15.49 2.26
CA THR A 75 -23.41 14.73 2.77
C THR A 75 -23.39 13.31 2.26
N ARG A 76 -24.08 12.41 2.97
CA ARG A 76 -24.23 11.02 2.53
C ARG A 76 -24.87 10.93 1.14
N ALA A 77 -25.88 11.75 0.89
CA ALA A 77 -26.57 11.80 -0.41
C ALA A 77 -25.65 12.35 -1.51
N GLY A 78 -24.98 13.48 -1.26
CA GLY A 78 -24.04 14.11 -2.20
C GLY A 78 -22.86 13.20 -2.56
N GLY A 79 -22.35 12.42 -1.62
CA GLY A 79 -21.28 11.45 -1.88
C GLY A 79 -21.73 10.12 -2.53
N HIS A 80 -23.05 9.89 -2.71
CA HIS A 80 -23.56 8.65 -3.30
C HIS A 80 -23.09 8.41 -4.75
N PRO A 81 -23.08 9.40 -5.68
CA PRO A 81 -22.61 9.18 -7.04
C PRO A 81 -21.16 8.68 -7.10
N ALA A 82 -20.27 9.23 -6.28
CA ALA A 82 -18.88 8.80 -6.22
C ALA A 82 -18.73 7.38 -5.65
N ARG A 83 -19.54 7.01 -4.65
CA ARG A 83 -19.54 5.62 -4.12
C ARG A 83 -20.09 4.64 -5.14
N ALA A 84 -21.14 5.00 -5.88
CA ALA A 84 -21.68 4.18 -6.95
C ALA A 84 -20.66 3.99 -8.09
N ALA A 85 -19.97 5.07 -8.49
CA ALA A 85 -18.90 5.00 -9.48
C ALA A 85 -17.73 4.13 -8.98
N ALA A 86 -17.35 4.24 -7.70
CA ALA A 86 -16.32 3.39 -7.11
C ALA A 86 -16.75 1.91 -7.06
N ALA A 87 -17.99 1.61 -6.71
CA ALA A 87 -18.51 0.25 -6.73
C ALA A 87 -18.51 -0.34 -8.16
N GLN A 88 -18.90 0.45 -9.16
CA GLN A 88 -18.84 0.05 -10.57
C GLN A 88 -17.41 -0.20 -11.03
N TRP A 89 -16.46 0.69 -10.67
CA TRP A 89 -15.03 0.57 -11.01
C TRP A 89 -14.40 -0.69 -10.39
N LEU A 90 -14.78 -1.02 -9.15
CA LEU A 90 -14.35 -2.23 -8.47
C LEU A 90 -15.06 -3.49 -8.94
N GLY A 91 -16.13 -3.39 -9.72
CA GLY A 91 -16.97 -4.52 -10.13
C GLY A 91 -16.25 -5.63 -10.89
N THR A 92 -15.02 -5.39 -11.37
CA THR A 92 -14.14 -6.42 -11.95
C THR A 92 -13.35 -7.22 -10.90
N ALA A 93 -13.35 -6.78 -9.64
CA ALA A 93 -12.71 -7.51 -8.55
C ALA A 93 -13.71 -8.55 -7.98
N PRO A 94 -13.25 -9.78 -7.70
CA PRO A 94 -14.12 -10.84 -7.18
C PRO A 94 -14.35 -10.66 -5.67
N LEU A 95 -15.19 -9.70 -5.30
CA LEU A 95 -15.48 -9.31 -3.91
C LEU A 95 -16.86 -9.79 -3.41
N GLY A 96 -17.58 -10.56 -4.20
CA GLY A 96 -18.96 -10.93 -3.92
C GLY A 96 -19.94 -9.79 -4.17
N SER A 97 -21.14 -9.87 -3.61
CA SER A 97 -22.15 -8.82 -3.76
C SER A 97 -21.85 -7.62 -2.88
N PHE A 98 -21.82 -6.43 -3.46
CA PHE A 98 -21.70 -5.15 -2.76
C PHE A 98 -22.22 -4.01 -3.64
N GLY A 99 -22.52 -2.88 -3.04
CA GLY A 99 -23.01 -1.68 -3.72
C GLY A 99 -22.47 -0.40 -3.14
N ALA A 100 -22.99 0.73 -3.61
CA ALA A 100 -22.59 2.06 -3.13
C ALA A 100 -22.71 2.24 -1.62
N ASP A 101 -23.63 1.52 -0.98
CA ASP A 101 -23.84 1.61 0.46
C ASP A 101 -22.79 0.83 1.29
N ASP A 102 -22.07 -0.09 0.68
CA ASP A 102 -20.95 -0.80 1.31
C ASP A 102 -19.63 -0.07 1.13
N VAL A 103 -19.58 0.92 0.25
CA VAL A 103 -18.39 1.69 -0.08
C VAL A 103 -18.25 2.91 0.84
N VAL A 104 -17.03 3.13 1.32
CA VAL A 104 -16.60 4.36 2.01
C VAL A 104 -15.34 4.89 1.31
N LEU A 105 -15.35 6.17 0.95
CA LEU A 105 -14.21 6.82 0.31
C LEU A 105 -13.27 7.41 1.36
N ALA A 106 -11.98 7.40 1.06
CA ALA A 106 -10.90 7.80 1.96
C ALA A 106 -9.84 8.65 1.24
N ASN A 107 -9.02 9.36 2.00
CA ASN A 107 -7.86 10.11 1.49
C ASN A 107 -6.68 9.18 1.16
N GLY A 108 -6.88 8.26 0.21
CA GLY A 108 -5.94 7.21 -0.19
C GLY A 108 -6.02 5.97 0.69
N GLY A 109 -5.33 4.89 0.27
CA GLY A 109 -5.32 3.59 0.97
C GLY A 109 -4.84 3.69 2.42
N GLN A 110 -3.84 4.51 2.71
CA GLN A 110 -3.33 4.70 4.08
C GLN A 110 -4.39 5.25 5.05
N ASN A 111 -5.20 6.21 4.59
CA ASN A 111 -6.30 6.72 5.39
C ASN A 111 -7.42 5.69 5.54
N ALA A 112 -7.69 4.88 4.51
CA ALA A 112 -8.64 3.77 4.61
C ALA A 112 -8.21 2.74 5.68
N ILE A 113 -6.93 2.35 5.72
CA ILE A 113 -6.36 1.49 6.77
C ILE A 113 -6.61 2.09 8.16
N LEU A 114 -6.22 3.36 8.34
CA LEU A 114 -6.36 4.04 9.62
C LEU A 114 -7.83 4.11 10.09
N MET A 115 -8.75 4.43 9.18
CA MET A 115 -10.19 4.47 9.49
C MET A 115 -10.74 3.11 9.90
N ILE A 116 -10.34 2.03 9.21
CA ILE A 116 -10.74 0.67 9.55
C ILE A 116 -10.19 0.30 10.93
N PHE A 117 -8.94 0.61 11.22
CA PHE A 117 -8.36 0.39 12.54
C PHE A 117 -9.09 1.19 13.64
N GLN A 118 -9.40 2.46 13.41
CA GLN A 118 -10.20 3.28 14.33
C GLN A 118 -11.62 2.73 14.55
N THR A 119 -12.17 2.05 13.55
CA THR A 119 -13.51 1.46 13.65
C THR A 119 -13.52 0.18 14.48
N LEU A 120 -12.44 -0.61 14.40
CA LEU A 120 -12.41 -1.98 14.93
C LEU A 120 -11.61 -2.11 16.22
N LEU A 121 -10.50 -1.38 16.36
CA LEU A 121 -9.62 -1.55 17.50
C LEU A 121 -10.24 -1.01 18.77
N CYS A 122 -10.28 -1.85 19.79
CA CYS A 122 -10.87 -1.52 21.08
C CYS A 122 -10.10 -2.18 22.23
N GLY A 123 -10.42 -1.77 23.47
CA GLY A 123 -9.80 -2.31 24.66
C GLY A 123 -8.49 -1.60 25.05
N ARG A 124 -7.80 -2.17 26.06
CA ARG A 124 -6.61 -1.53 26.67
C ARG A 124 -5.32 -1.80 25.91
N ARG A 125 -5.26 -2.91 25.21
CA ARG A 125 -4.09 -3.35 24.43
C ARG A 125 -4.58 -3.93 23.10
N PRO A 126 -5.04 -3.06 22.18
CA PRO A 126 -5.45 -3.52 20.86
C PRO A 126 -4.25 -4.08 20.10
N ALA A 127 -4.47 -5.13 19.30
CA ALA A 127 -3.41 -5.75 18.53
C ALA A 127 -3.88 -6.04 17.09
N VAL A 128 -2.96 -5.90 16.15
CA VAL A 128 -3.13 -6.27 14.74
C VAL A 128 -2.08 -7.31 14.35
N LEU A 129 -2.50 -8.28 13.56
CA LEU A 129 -1.64 -9.28 12.94
C LEU A 129 -1.29 -8.78 11.53
N VAL A 130 -0.01 -8.83 11.20
CA VAL A 130 0.47 -8.48 9.86
C VAL A 130 1.38 -9.59 9.35
N GLU A 131 1.53 -9.68 8.05
CA GLU A 131 2.55 -10.53 7.42
C GLU A 131 3.95 -10.16 7.98
N GLU A 132 4.86 -11.11 8.16
CA GLU A 132 6.19 -10.85 8.76
C GLU A 132 7.00 -9.82 7.95
N LEU A 133 6.79 -9.80 6.62
CA LEU A 133 7.16 -8.71 5.73
C LEU A 133 5.86 -8.08 5.26
N ALA A 134 5.60 -6.83 5.58
CA ALA A 134 4.33 -6.20 5.29
C ALA A 134 4.47 -4.75 4.83
N TYR A 135 3.44 -4.26 4.18
CA TYR A 135 3.36 -2.84 3.90
C TYR A 135 3.49 -2.01 5.18
N LEU A 136 4.48 -1.12 5.19
CA LEU A 136 4.81 -0.28 6.34
C LEU A 136 3.61 0.52 6.88
N GLY A 137 2.62 0.81 6.02
CA GLY A 137 1.43 1.55 6.38
C GLY A 137 0.56 0.88 7.44
N PHE A 138 0.51 -0.45 7.50
CA PHE A 138 -0.21 -1.17 8.55
C PHE A 138 0.43 -0.88 9.92
N ARG A 139 1.75 -1.03 10.01
CA ARG A 139 2.49 -0.76 11.26
C ARG A 139 2.29 0.69 11.72
N ARG A 140 2.41 1.65 10.82
CA ARG A 140 2.24 3.07 11.18
C ARG A 140 0.83 3.43 11.60
N ALA A 141 -0.19 2.86 10.95
CA ALA A 141 -1.57 3.06 11.38
C ALA A 141 -1.83 2.48 12.78
N ALA A 142 -1.25 1.30 13.08
CA ALA A 142 -1.33 0.69 14.40
C ALA A 142 -0.59 1.53 15.47
N GLU A 143 0.61 2.00 15.17
CA GLU A 143 1.40 2.86 16.06
C GLU A 143 0.65 4.17 16.43
N LEU A 144 -0.01 4.81 15.47
CA LEU A 144 -0.85 6.00 15.73
C LEU A 144 -1.98 5.72 16.72
N LEU A 145 -2.47 4.50 16.75
CA LEU A 145 -3.55 4.05 17.64
C LEU A 145 -3.03 3.29 18.87
N ARG A 146 -1.71 3.25 19.06
CA ARG A 146 -1.04 2.52 20.16
C ARG A 146 -1.41 1.05 20.21
N ALA A 147 -1.67 0.45 19.06
CA ALA A 147 -1.93 -0.97 18.92
C ALA A 147 -0.61 -1.75 18.77
N ASP A 148 -0.56 -2.93 19.38
CA ASP A 148 0.54 -3.86 19.19
C ASP A 148 0.51 -4.41 17.76
N VAL A 149 1.68 -4.53 17.12
CA VAL A 149 1.83 -5.09 15.78
C VAL A 149 2.55 -6.43 15.90
N ILE A 150 1.87 -7.49 15.54
CA ILE A 150 2.35 -8.87 15.71
C ILE A 150 2.64 -9.45 14.32
N PRO A 151 3.90 -9.78 14.02
CA PRO A 151 4.23 -10.45 12.76
C PRO A 151 3.76 -11.91 12.77
N VAL A 152 3.24 -12.36 11.63
CA VAL A 152 2.83 -13.73 11.40
C VAL A 152 3.69 -14.35 10.33
N ALA A 153 4.25 -15.52 10.60
CA ALA A 153 5.10 -16.25 9.66
C ALA A 153 4.38 -16.55 8.34
N MET A 154 5.13 -16.44 7.26
CA MET A 154 4.65 -16.68 5.90
C MET A 154 5.58 -17.60 5.12
N ASP A 155 5.05 -18.18 4.05
CA ASP A 155 5.77 -18.94 3.04
C ASP A 155 5.58 -18.33 1.64
N ALA A 156 5.95 -19.05 0.59
CA ALA A 156 5.77 -18.60 -0.79
C ALA A 156 4.30 -18.34 -1.19
N HIS A 157 3.34 -18.82 -0.40
CA HIS A 157 1.89 -18.66 -0.61
C HIS A 157 1.23 -17.71 0.40
N GLY A 158 2.01 -16.86 1.07
CA GLY A 158 1.53 -15.91 2.06
C GLY A 158 1.50 -16.50 3.48
N VAL A 159 0.69 -15.92 4.35
CA VAL A 159 0.63 -16.30 5.77
C VAL A 159 0.28 -17.78 5.96
N ILE A 160 0.98 -18.40 6.92
CA ILE A 160 0.74 -19.81 7.34
C ILE A 160 -0.46 -19.83 8.28
N PRO A 161 -1.53 -20.63 8.00
CA PRO A 161 -2.76 -20.62 8.82
C PRO A 161 -2.55 -20.99 10.29
N GLU A 162 -1.68 -21.94 10.57
CA GLU A 162 -1.35 -22.38 11.92
C GLU A 162 -0.64 -21.28 12.72
N ALA A 163 0.24 -20.53 12.04
CA ALA A 163 0.91 -19.36 12.63
C ALA A 163 -0.08 -18.22 12.92
N LEU A 164 -1.04 -17.97 12.00
CA LEU A 164 -2.10 -17.01 12.22
C LEU A 164 -2.95 -17.37 13.44
N GLU A 165 -3.36 -18.63 13.54
CA GLU A 165 -4.18 -19.10 14.67
C GLU A 165 -3.44 -19.00 16.01
N ALA A 166 -2.17 -19.38 16.04
CA ALA A 166 -1.32 -19.27 17.22
C ALA A 166 -1.14 -17.81 17.66
N ALA A 167 -0.83 -16.91 16.72
CA ALA A 167 -0.67 -15.49 16.99
C ALA A 167 -1.98 -14.84 17.48
N ALA A 168 -3.11 -15.17 16.86
CA ALA A 168 -4.41 -14.64 17.23
C ALA A 168 -4.78 -15.01 18.68
N LYS A 169 -4.57 -16.26 19.06
CA LYS A 169 -4.85 -16.75 20.42
C LYS A 169 -3.91 -16.16 21.47
N SER A 170 -2.64 -15.98 21.13
CA SER A 170 -1.62 -15.48 22.08
C SER A 170 -1.74 -14.00 22.37
N HIS A 171 -2.24 -13.21 21.45
CA HIS A 171 -2.23 -11.74 21.53
C HIS A 171 -3.62 -11.11 21.59
N ALA A 172 -4.70 -11.89 21.59
CA ALA A 172 -6.08 -11.41 21.53
C ALA A 172 -6.26 -10.35 20.40
N ALA A 173 -5.65 -10.61 19.25
CA ALA A 173 -5.64 -9.69 18.13
C ALA A 173 -7.05 -9.54 17.53
N GLN A 174 -7.32 -8.41 16.92
CA GLN A 174 -8.66 -8.05 16.41
C GLN A 174 -8.71 -8.03 14.89
N ILE A 175 -7.56 -7.77 14.24
CA ILE A 175 -7.48 -7.60 12.79
C ILE A 175 -6.27 -8.39 12.27
N PHE A 176 -6.47 -9.09 11.16
CA PHE A 176 -5.41 -9.64 10.32
C PHE A 176 -5.31 -8.82 9.02
N CYS A 177 -4.16 -8.24 8.76
CA CYS A 177 -3.87 -7.41 7.58
C CYS A 177 -3.02 -8.18 6.58
N THR A 178 -3.41 -8.19 5.31
CA THR A 178 -2.73 -8.95 4.26
C THR A 178 -2.88 -8.30 2.89
N SER A 179 -1.93 -8.54 1.99
CA SER A 179 -1.98 -8.14 0.58
C SER A 179 -1.92 -9.39 -0.31
N PRO A 180 -3.02 -10.16 -0.43
CA PRO A 180 -2.98 -11.53 -0.95
C PRO A 180 -2.85 -11.63 -2.47
N GLU A 181 -3.22 -10.60 -3.22
CA GLU A 181 -3.15 -10.61 -4.69
C GLU A 181 -1.79 -10.18 -5.22
N VAL A 182 -1.23 -9.15 -4.62
CA VAL A 182 0.11 -8.63 -4.89
C VAL A 182 0.76 -8.27 -3.56
N HIS A 183 1.49 -9.21 -3.01
CA HIS A 183 2.15 -8.97 -1.73
C HIS A 183 3.24 -7.90 -1.86
N ASN A 184 3.16 -6.88 -1.05
CA ASN A 184 4.18 -5.84 -0.94
C ASN A 184 5.01 -6.07 0.34
N PRO A 185 6.29 -6.54 0.23
CA PRO A 185 7.19 -6.31 -0.92
C PRO A 185 7.48 -7.49 -1.85
N THR A 186 7.11 -8.74 -1.52
CA THR A 186 7.70 -9.94 -2.11
C THR A 186 7.04 -10.41 -3.41
N LEU A 187 5.96 -9.81 -3.87
CA LEU A 187 5.10 -10.25 -4.98
C LEU A 187 4.46 -11.63 -4.78
N ALA A 188 4.54 -12.22 -3.59
CA ALA A 188 3.87 -13.48 -3.30
C ALA A 188 2.36 -13.35 -3.61
N PHE A 189 1.79 -14.46 -4.06
CA PHE A 189 0.37 -14.59 -4.32
C PHE A 189 -0.23 -15.63 -3.38
N THR A 190 -1.31 -15.29 -2.71
CA THR A 190 -2.04 -16.19 -1.82
C THR A 190 -3.14 -16.90 -2.62
N PRO A 191 -3.00 -18.20 -2.94
CA PRO A 191 -3.97 -18.93 -3.73
C PRO A 191 -5.27 -19.16 -2.96
N GLN A 192 -6.38 -19.38 -3.67
CA GLN A 192 -7.71 -19.53 -3.09
C GLN A 192 -7.79 -20.51 -1.91
N PRO A 193 -7.23 -21.73 -1.96
CA PRO A 193 -7.31 -22.66 -0.83
C PRO A 193 -6.65 -22.11 0.45
N ARG A 194 -5.57 -21.34 0.30
CA ARG A 194 -4.90 -20.67 1.41
C ARG A 194 -5.75 -19.54 1.97
N ARG A 195 -6.39 -18.75 1.11
CA ARG A 195 -7.35 -17.69 1.54
C ARG A 195 -8.51 -18.29 2.32
N GLU A 196 -9.08 -19.40 1.86
CA GLU A 196 -10.16 -20.12 2.55
C GLU A 196 -9.72 -20.64 3.93
N ALA A 197 -8.51 -21.22 4.03
CA ALA A 197 -7.95 -21.67 5.29
C ALA A 197 -7.74 -20.51 6.29
N LEU A 198 -7.19 -19.39 5.83
CA LEU A 198 -7.00 -18.18 6.64
C LEU A 198 -8.34 -17.57 7.08
N ALA A 199 -9.34 -17.54 6.19
CA ALA A 199 -10.69 -17.09 6.53
C ALA A 199 -11.35 -18.00 7.58
N ALA A 200 -11.12 -19.30 7.50
CA ALA A 200 -11.60 -20.23 8.54
C ALA A 200 -10.93 -19.98 9.91
N VAL A 201 -9.62 -19.67 9.92
CA VAL A 201 -8.93 -19.24 11.16
C VAL A 201 -9.53 -17.94 11.67
N ALA A 202 -9.74 -16.95 10.81
CA ALA A 202 -10.32 -15.67 11.21
C ALA A 202 -11.70 -15.84 11.86
N ARG A 203 -12.53 -16.76 11.35
CA ARG A 203 -13.83 -17.10 11.97
C ARG A 203 -13.66 -17.74 13.35
N ARG A 204 -12.74 -18.70 13.49
CA ARG A 204 -12.53 -19.38 14.77
C ARG A 204 -11.93 -18.47 15.86
N CYS A 205 -11.12 -17.51 15.45
CA CYS A 205 -10.43 -16.58 16.35
C CYS A 205 -11.11 -15.21 16.48
N ASP A 206 -12.29 -15.03 15.87
CA ASP A 206 -13.03 -13.76 15.83
C ASP A 206 -12.20 -12.58 15.30
N LEU A 207 -11.37 -12.82 14.27
CA LEU A 207 -10.58 -11.80 13.61
C LEU A 207 -11.37 -11.15 12.47
N HIS A 208 -11.25 -9.85 12.32
CA HIS A 208 -11.50 -9.19 11.04
C HIS A 208 -10.31 -9.39 10.10
N ILE A 209 -10.59 -9.41 8.80
CA ILE A 209 -9.55 -9.46 7.76
C ILE A 209 -9.52 -8.11 7.05
N LEU A 210 -8.37 -7.48 6.95
CA LEU A 210 -8.13 -6.30 6.11
C LEU A 210 -7.29 -6.70 4.90
N GLU A 211 -7.91 -6.74 3.74
CA GLU A 211 -7.29 -7.02 2.45
C GLU A 211 -6.88 -5.72 1.77
N ASP A 212 -5.57 -5.52 1.54
CA ASP A 212 -5.01 -4.42 0.78
C ASP A 212 -4.71 -4.85 -0.66
N ASP A 213 -5.49 -4.35 -1.61
CA ASP A 213 -5.39 -4.62 -3.04
C ASP A 213 -4.97 -3.36 -3.84
N CYS A 214 -4.20 -2.47 -3.24
CA CYS A 214 -3.78 -1.22 -3.88
C CYS A 214 -2.79 -1.38 -5.03
N TYR A 215 -2.09 -2.51 -5.12
CA TYR A 215 -1.06 -2.75 -6.16
C TYR A 215 -1.54 -3.60 -7.33
N ARG A 216 -2.74 -4.12 -7.32
CA ARG A 216 -3.28 -4.89 -8.44
C ARG A 216 -3.64 -3.98 -9.61
N LEU A 217 -2.93 -4.12 -10.72
CA LEU A 217 -3.20 -3.41 -11.99
C LEU A 217 -3.90 -4.31 -13.03
N GLY A 218 -3.76 -5.61 -12.89
CA GLY A 218 -4.37 -6.62 -13.76
C GLY A 218 -5.65 -7.22 -13.19
N ALA A 219 -6.13 -8.28 -13.82
CA ALA A 219 -7.24 -9.08 -13.32
C ALA A 219 -6.83 -9.82 -12.02
N ALA A 220 -7.77 -9.96 -11.09
CA ALA A 220 -7.57 -10.78 -9.90
C ALA A 220 -7.45 -12.26 -10.27
N GLN A 221 -6.57 -12.98 -9.59
CA GLN A 221 -6.29 -14.41 -9.84
C GLN A 221 -7.08 -15.32 -8.90
N ALA A 222 -7.61 -14.81 -7.79
CA ALA A 222 -8.43 -15.55 -6.84
C ALA A 222 -9.51 -14.66 -6.21
N PRO A 223 -10.58 -15.26 -5.65
CA PRO A 223 -11.59 -14.53 -4.88
C PRO A 223 -10.98 -13.76 -3.72
N GLY A 224 -11.36 -12.49 -3.55
CA GLY A 224 -10.98 -11.68 -2.39
C GLY A 224 -11.62 -12.20 -1.11
N TYR A 225 -11.04 -11.84 0.03
CA TYR A 225 -11.60 -12.25 1.33
C TYR A 225 -13.02 -11.75 1.54
N ARG A 226 -13.38 -10.60 0.95
CA ARG A 226 -14.77 -10.08 1.01
C ARG A 226 -15.77 -11.04 0.37
N MET A 227 -15.38 -11.83 -0.63
CA MET A 227 -16.20 -12.88 -1.22
C MET A 227 -16.21 -14.15 -0.37
N ILE A 228 -15.07 -14.50 0.26
CA ILE A 228 -14.89 -15.74 1.04
C ILE A 228 -15.51 -15.63 2.45
N ALA A 229 -15.36 -14.46 3.09
CA ALA A 229 -15.83 -14.18 4.44
C ALA A 229 -16.49 -12.79 4.49
N PRO A 230 -17.67 -12.62 3.85
CA PRO A 230 -18.32 -11.33 3.65
C PRO A 230 -18.70 -10.62 4.95
N GLU A 231 -18.88 -11.37 6.04
CA GLU A 231 -19.28 -10.87 7.34
C GLU A 231 -18.17 -10.19 8.14
N ARG A 232 -16.88 -10.37 7.74
CA ARG A 232 -15.73 -9.88 8.51
C ARG A 232 -14.56 -9.33 7.70
N SER A 233 -14.66 -9.31 6.37
CA SER A 233 -13.56 -8.90 5.51
C SER A 233 -13.74 -7.49 4.99
N TRP A 234 -12.78 -6.66 5.28
CA TRP A 234 -12.60 -5.29 4.80
C TRP A 234 -11.66 -5.32 3.60
N TYR A 235 -12.09 -4.72 2.51
CA TYR A 235 -11.26 -4.61 1.32
C TYR A 235 -10.90 -3.15 1.09
N ILE A 236 -9.64 -2.89 0.75
CA ILE A 236 -9.21 -1.55 0.35
C ILE A 236 -8.53 -1.59 -1.01
N SER A 237 -8.78 -0.54 -1.77
CA SER A 237 -8.10 -0.22 -3.02
C SER A 237 -7.83 1.28 -3.11
N SER A 238 -7.02 1.67 -4.09
CA SER A 238 -6.68 3.08 -4.31
C SER A 238 -6.34 3.33 -5.77
N ILE A 239 -6.73 4.48 -6.28
CA ILE A 239 -6.35 4.92 -7.63
C ILE A 239 -4.88 5.37 -7.74
N SER A 240 -4.17 5.42 -6.61
CA SER A 240 -2.81 5.99 -6.57
C SER A 240 -1.78 5.21 -7.39
N LYS A 241 -2.00 3.91 -7.60
CA LYS A 241 -1.06 3.03 -8.33
C LYS A 241 -1.57 2.64 -9.72
N SER A 242 -2.83 3.00 -10.05
CA SER A 242 -3.48 2.66 -11.33
C SER A 242 -3.81 3.87 -12.20
N ILE A 243 -4.14 5.01 -11.59
CA ILE A 243 -4.60 6.22 -12.30
C ILE A 243 -3.71 7.41 -11.97
N THR A 244 -3.72 7.85 -10.71
CA THR A 244 -2.92 8.99 -10.23
C THR A 244 -2.77 9.00 -8.71
N PRO A 245 -1.58 9.28 -8.18
CA PRO A 245 -1.40 9.50 -6.75
C PRO A 245 -1.90 10.88 -6.28
N ALA A 246 -2.06 11.85 -7.20
CA ALA A 246 -2.31 13.25 -6.86
C ALA A 246 -3.68 13.49 -6.21
N LEU A 247 -4.70 12.74 -6.61
CA LEU A 247 -6.06 12.91 -6.08
C LEU A 247 -6.27 12.28 -4.70
N ARG A 248 -5.32 11.49 -4.22
CA ARG A 248 -5.43 10.84 -2.90
C ARG A 248 -6.77 10.15 -2.66
N LEU A 249 -7.28 9.41 -3.64
CA LEU A 249 -8.54 8.69 -3.50
C LEU A 249 -8.28 7.23 -3.13
N GLY A 250 -8.79 6.82 -1.97
CA GLY A 250 -8.88 5.44 -1.49
C GLY A 250 -10.34 4.99 -1.46
N ILE A 251 -10.54 3.71 -1.59
CA ILE A 251 -11.86 3.06 -1.59
C ILE A 251 -11.79 1.91 -0.60
N ALA A 252 -12.69 1.93 0.38
CA ALA A 252 -12.90 0.82 1.30
C ALA A 252 -14.26 0.18 1.04
N VAL A 253 -14.30 -1.15 0.94
CA VAL A 253 -15.54 -1.93 0.92
C VAL A 253 -15.68 -2.63 2.25
N ALA A 254 -16.73 -2.31 2.98
CA ALA A 254 -16.98 -2.86 4.31
C ALA A 254 -17.56 -4.28 4.25
N PRO A 255 -17.42 -5.08 5.30
CA PRO A 255 -18.19 -6.29 5.48
C PRO A 255 -19.70 -6.01 5.49
N GLU A 256 -20.49 -7.03 5.22
CA GLU A 256 -21.95 -6.93 5.25
C GLU A 256 -22.44 -6.31 6.57
N GLY A 257 -23.27 -5.27 6.46
CA GLY A 257 -23.87 -4.57 7.60
C GLY A 257 -22.94 -3.63 8.38
N GLN A 258 -21.64 -3.54 8.07
CA GLN A 258 -20.67 -2.77 8.87
C GLN A 258 -20.28 -1.41 8.25
N ALA A 259 -20.72 -1.09 7.06
CA ALA A 259 -20.40 0.17 6.38
C ALA A 259 -20.82 1.43 7.17
N ALA A 260 -21.90 1.34 7.95
CA ALA A 260 -22.36 2.46 8.78
C ALA A 260 -21.34 2.84 9.87
N ALA A 261 -20.65 1.86 10.46
CA ALA A 261 -19.61 2.10 11.46
C ALA A 261 -18.41 2.84 10.84
N LEU A 262 -17.94 2.38 9.67
CA LEU A 262 -16.82 3.02 8.96
C LEU A 262 -17.18 4.44 8.48
N ARG A 263 -18.40 4.65 7.99
CA ARG A 263 -18.88 6.01 7.63
C ARG A 263 -18.87 6.95 8.83
N ARG A 264 -19.32 6.50 9.98
CA ARG A 264 -19.28 7.28 11.22
C ARG A 264 -17.84 7.66 11.59
N THR A 265 -16.90 6.74 11.47
CA THR A 265 -15.47 7.01 11.69
C THR A 265 -14.96 8.08 10.73
N SER A 266 -15.32 7.99 9.44
CA SER A 266 -14.99 9.01 8.44
C SER A 266 -15.56 10.39 8.78
N GLU A 267 -16.84 10.44 9.14
CA GLU A 267 -17.52 11.68 9.53
C GLU A 267 -16.89 12.31 10.77
N TYR A 268 -16.55 11.53 11.78
CA TYR A 268 -15.95 12.03 13.03
C TYR A 268 -14.48 12.45 12.87
N SER A 269 -13.75 11.82 11.95
CA SER A 269 -12.33 12.12 11.74
C SER A 269 -12.09 13.34 10.87
N PHE A 270 -12.87 13.55 9.80
CA PHE A 270 -12.63 14.61 8.81
C PHE A 270 -13.86 15.03 7.98
N PHE A 271 -15.07 14.76 8.45
CA PHE A 271 -16.33 15.08 7.79
C PHE A 271 -16.54 14.45 6.39
N GLY A 272 -15.73 13.45 6.01
CA GLY A 272 -15.73 12.85 4.67
C GLY A 272 -14.86 13.62 3.67
N LEU A 273 -14.75 13.09 2.45
CA LEU A 273 -13.98 13.73 1.39
C LEU A 273 -14.64 15.04 0.93
N ALA A 274 -13.80 16.00 0.53
CA ALA A 274 -14.25 17.26 -0.05
C ALA A 274 -15.16 17.03 -1.27
N THR A 275 -16.27 17.78 -1.36
CA THR A 275 -17.26 17.63 -2.45
C THR A 275 -16.67 17.74 -3.85
N PRO A 276 -15.76 18.67 -4.17
CA PRO A 276 -15.13 18.72 -5.50
C PRO A 276 -14.35 17.46 -5.86
N LEU A 277 -13.75 16.79 -4.85
CA LEU A 277 -13.03 15.54 -5.08
C LEU A 277 -14.01 14.39 -5.31
N THR A 278 -15.12 14.32 -4.58
CA THR A 278 -16.14 13.28 -4.81
C THR A 278 -16.84 13.47 -6.15
N ASP A 279 -17.13 14.71 -6.57
CA ASP A 279 -17.69 15.00 -7.88
C ASP A 279 -16.73 14.61 -9.01
N LEU A 280 -15.45 14.93 -8.85
CA LEU A 280 -14.41 14.50 -9.79
C LEU A 280 -14.27 12.97 -9.83
N ALA A 281 -14.31 12.31 -8.68
CA ALA A 281 -14.23 10.86 -8.59
C ALA A 281 -15.43 10.18 -9.28
N ALA A 282 -16.64 10.72 -9.09
CA ALA A 282 -17.85 10.24 -9.75
C ALA A 282 -17.72 10.32 -11.28
N ALA A 283 -17.19 11.42 -11.80
CA ALA A 283 -17.00 11.59 -13.24
C ALA A 283 -15.84 10.73 -13.80
N LEU A 284 -14.75 10.60 -13.05
CA LEU A 284 -13.53 9.91 -13.50
C LEU A 284 -13.71 8.40 -13.54
N LEU A 285 -14.25 7.78 -12.46
CA LEU A 285 -14.25 6.32 -12.31
C LEU A 285 -15.17 5.59 -13.28
N VAL A 286 -16.16 6.28 -13.85
CA VAL A 286 -17.06 5.73 -14.88
C VAL A 286 -16.77 6.30 -16.28
N HIS A 287 -15.70 7.09 -16.42
CA HIS A 287 -15.41 7.74 -17.71
C HIS A 287 -15.03 6.70 -18.77
N PRO A 288 -15.63 6.74 -19.97
CA PRO A 288 -15.39 5.72 -21.01
C PRO A 288 -13.97 5.62 -21.51
N GLU A 289 -13.17 6.69 -21.43
CA GLU A 289 -11.75 6.66 -21.79
C GLU A 289 -10.86 6.00 -20.72
N LEU A 290 -11.31 5.91 -19.48
CA LEU A 290 -10.48 5.45 -18.35
C LEU A 290 -9.92 4.03 -18.53
N PRO A 291 -10.71 3.02 -18.95
CA PRO A 291 -10.19 1.67 -19.14
C PRO A 291 -9.01 1.61 -20.13
N GLY A 292 -9.14 2.29 -21.28
CA GLY A 292 -8.07 2.35 -22.27
C GLY A 292 -6.79 3.04 -21.76
N ILE A 293 -6.94 4.08 -20.96
CA ILE A 293 -5.82 4.77 -20.30
C ILE A 293 -5.14 3.85 -19.29
N MET A 294 -5.91 3.12 -18.48
CA MET A 294 -5.35 2.16 -17.51
C MET A 294 -4.60 1.01 -18.20
N ASP A 295 -5.15 0.48 -19.29
CA ASP A 295 -4.48 -0.55 -20.10
C ASP A 295 -3.18 -0.04 -20.72
N ALA A 296 -3.16 1.17 -21.26
CA ALA A 296 -1.96 1.80 -21.79
C ALA A 296 -0.89 2.01 -20.69
N ALA A 297 -1.31 2.42 -19.48
CA ALA A 297 -0.41 2.55 -18.34
C ALA A 297 0.18 1.20 -17.92
N ARG A 298 -0.65 0.15 -17.83
CA ARG A 298 -0.22 -1.21 -17.51
C ARG A 298 0.77 -1.75 -18.53
N LEU A 299 0.50 -1.59 -19.83
CA LEU A 299 1.40 -1.99 -20.91
C LEU A 299 2.74 -1.25 -20.83
N ARG A 300 2.71 0.05 -20.54
CA ARG A 300 3.94 0.82 -20.39
C ARG A 300 4.76 0.38 -19.18
N ILE A 301 4.12 0.09 -18.04
CA ILE A 301 4.78 -0.49 -16.86
C ILE A 301 5.41 -1.84 -17.23
N GLY A 302 4.70 -2.72 -17.94
CA GLY A 302 5.22 -4.00 -18.43
C GLY A 302 6.48 -3.86 -19.28
N THR A 303 6.58 -2.79 -20.09
CA THR A 303 7.79 -2.48 -20.86
C THR A 303 8.99 -2.25 -19.93
N TYR A 304 8.83 -1.45 -18.86
CA TYR A 304 9.91 -1.20 -17.88
C TYR A 304 10.27 -2.46 -17.09
N VAL A 305 9.27 -3.25 -16.70
CA VAL A 305 9.50 -4.55 -16.05
C VAL A 305 10.34 -5.45 -16.93
N GLN A 306 10.00 -5.57 -18.23
CA GLN A 306 10.77 -6.40 -19.16
C GLN A 306 12.21 -5.91 -19.32
N ARG A 307 12.44 -4.60 -19.35
CA ARG A 307 13.79 -4.03 -19.35
C ARG A 307 14.57 -4.38 -18.09
N ALA A 308 13.93 -4.32 -16.92
CA ALA A 308 14.54 -4.73 -15.67
C ALA A 308 14.91 -6.23 -15.68
N VAL A 309 14.02 -7.08 -16.18
CA VAL A 309 14.26 -8.53 -16.30
C VAL A 309 15.42 -8.82 -17.27
N ASN A 310 15.52 -8.10 -18.38
CA ASN A 310 16.61 -8.27 -19.33
C ASN A 310 17.99 -7.93 -18.72
N ILE A 311 18.04 -6.99 -17.76
CA ILE A 311 19.29 -6.54 -17.13
C ILE A 311 19.62 -7.37 -15.89
N LEU A 312 18.64 -7.66 -15.05
CA LEU A 312 18.82 -8.25 -13.72
C LEU A 312 18.33 -9.70 -13.61
N GLY A 313 17.73 -10.27 -14.65
CA GLY A 313 17.10 -11.60 -14.61
C GLY A 313 18.07 -12.78 -14.47
N ALA A 314 19.39 -12.55 -14.51
CA ALA A 314 20.39 -13.54 -14.17
C ALA A 314 20.51 -13.79 -12.65
N PHE A 315 19.97 -12.87 -11.83
CA PHE A 315 19.94 -12.96 -10.38
C PHE A 315 18.58 -13.48 -9.90
N ASP A 316 18.47 -13.78 -8.63
CA ASP A 316 17.21 -14.26 -8.01
C ASP A 316 16.18 -13.11 -7.91
N LEU A 317 15.54 -12.83 -9.04
CA LEU A 317 14.62 -11.72 -9.27
C LEU A 317 13.18 -12.23 -9.37
N ILE A 318 12.32 -11.76 -8.46
CA ILE A 318 10.88 -12.00 -8.48
C ILE A 318 10.16 -10.80 -9.10
N TRP A 319 9.32 -11.07 -10.09
CA TRP A 319 8.63 -10.06 -10.87
C TRP A 319 7.30 -10.54 -11.45
N ARG A 320 6.43 -9.59 -11.76
CA ARG A 320 5.20 -9.79 -12.55
C ARG A 320 5.08 -8.63 -13.54
N ALA A 321 4.65 -8.92 -14.77
CA ALA A 321 4.56 -7.92 -15.82
C ALA A 321 3.57 -6.78 -15.53
N ASP A 322 2.59 -7.03 -14.69
CA ASP A 322 1.52 -6.12 -14.29
C ASP A 322 1.73 -5.49 -12.90
N VAL A 323 2.91 -5.67 -12.28
CA VAL A 323 3.21 -5.11 -10.95
C VAL A 323 4.32 -4.08 -11.05
N PRO A 324 4.12 -2.86 -10.50
CA PRO A 324 5.06 -1.76 -10.69
C PRO A 324 6.26 -1.77 -9.72
N PHE A 325 6.70 -2.94 -9.27
CA PHE A 325 7.91 -3.13 -8.50
C PHE A 325 8.42 -4.56 -8.64
N LEU A 326 9.68 -4.78 -8.28
CA LEU A 326 10.37 -6.07 -8.33
C LEU A 326 11.03 -6.33 -6.98
N TRP A 327 11.23 -7.61 -6.66
CA TRP A 327 11.91 -8.07 -5.48
C TRP A 327 13.13 -8.87 -5.88
N LEU A 328 14.30 -8.48 -5.36
CA LEU A 328 15.59 -9.05 -5.70
C LEU A 328 16.24 -9.61 -4.44
N HIS A 329 16.47 -10.92 -4.40
CA HIS A 329 17.33 -11.53 -3.40
C HIS A 329 18.78 -11.27 -3.76
N LEU A 330 19.55 -10.85 -2.78
CA LEU A 330 20.93 -10.46 -2.98
C LEU A 330 21.85 -11.71 -2.93
N PRO A 331 22.87 -11.75 -3.77
CA PRO A 331 23.86 -12.81 -3.70
C PRO A 331 24.64 -12.78 -2.38
N GLU A 332 25.30 -13.89 -2.07
CA GLU A 332 26.17 -14.00 -0.90
C GLU A 332 27.21 -12.88 -0.88
N GLY A 333 27.51 -12.36 0.31
CA GLY A 333 28.38 -11.20 0.51
C GLY A 333 27.63 -9.86 0.66
N TRP A 334 26.41 -9.75 0.14
CA TRP A 334 25.60 -8.54 0.32
C TRP A 334 24.59 -8.64 1.46
N ARG A 335 24.57 -7.61 2.32
CA ARG A 335 23.45 -7.31 3.23
C ARG A 335 22.59 -6.22 2.60
N ALA A 336 21.27 -6.28 2.79
CA ALA A 336 20.34 -5.39 2.11
C ALA A 336 20.63 -3.90 2.40
N GLY A 337 20.86 -3.53 3.65
CA GLY A 337 21.21 -2.15 4.01
C GLY A 337 22.52 -1.68 3.36
N ALA A 338 23.55 -2.54 3.29
CA ALA A 338 24.81 -2.21 2.63
C ALA A 338 24.65 -2.04 1.12
N PHE A 339 23.86 -2.92 0.48
CA PHE A 339 23.56 -2.82 -0.94
C PHE A 339 22.81 -1.54 -1.27
N VAL A 340 21.79 -1.17 -0.46
CA VAL A 340 21.04 0.09 -0.64
C VAL A 340 21.97 1.30 -0.54
N GLN A 341 22.87 1.34 0.45
CA GLN A 341 23.85 2.42 0.57
C GLN A 341 24.82 2.49 -0.62
N ALA A 342 25.30 1.33 -1.10
CA ALA A 342 26.15 1.25 -2.29
C ALA A 342 25.41 1.73 -3.54
N ALA A 343 24.16 1.30 -3.74
CA ALA A 343 23.32 1.75 -4.84
C ALA A 343 23.04 3.27 -4.78
N GLU A 344 22.81 3.81 -3.59
CA GLU A 344 22.63 5.24 -3.39
C GLU A 344 23.91 6.03 -3.69
N GLY A 345 25.09 5.49 -3.31
CA GLY A 345 26.39 6.02 -3.71
C GLY A 345 26.61 6.03 -5.23
N GLN A 346 25.94 5.15 -5.96
CA GLN A 346 25.90 5.11 -7.43
C GLN A 346 24.71 5.92 -8.02
N GLY A 347 24.00 6.68 -7.19
CA GLY A 347 22.85 7.49 -7.61
C GLY A 347 21.58 6.69 -7.93
N VAL A 348 21.40 5.51 -7.36
CA VAL A 348 20.18 4.69 -7.50
C VAL A 348 19.54 4.50 -6.14
N ARG A 349 18.29 4.93 -6.00
CA ARG A 349 17.55 4.85 -4.74
C ARG A 349 16.55 3.71 -4.76
N ILE A 350 16.68 2.78 -3.82
CA ILE A 350 15.85 1.58 -3.68
C ILE A 350 15.51 1.34 -2.20
N ARG A 351 14.75 0.29 -1.87
CA ARG A 351 14.37 -0.07 -0.50
C ARG A 351 15.00 -1.38 -0.05
N ALA A 352 15.46 -1.41 1.19
CA ALA A 352 15.90 -2.63 1.84
C ALA A 352 14.71 -3.45 2.37
N ALA A 353 14.89 -4.77 2.45
CA ALA A 353 13.89 -5.70 3.01
C ALA A 353 13.54 -5.36 4.47
N GLU A 354 14.50 -4.88 5.24
CA GLU A 354 14.33 -4.50 6.65
C GLU A 354 13.26 -3.43 6.88
N GLU A 355 12.99 -2.59 5.88
CA GLU A 355 11.93 -1.57 5.97
C GLU A 355 10.54 -2.19 6.09
N TYR A 356 10.35 -3.40 5.55
CA TYR A 356 9.08 -4.13 5.54
C TYR A 356 8.94 -5.09 6.72
N ALA A 357 10.03 -5.43 7.38
CA ALA A 357 10.01 -6.33 8.53
C ALA A 357 9.45 -5.63 9.78
N CYS A 358 8.73 -6.37 10.60
CA CYS A 358 8.40 -5.93 11.94
C CYS A 358 9.66 -5.89 12.82
N ARG A 359 9.60 -5.13 13.93
CA ARG A 359 10.76 -4.78 14.78
C ARG A 359 11.61 -6.00 15.18
N ASP A 360 10.98 -7.16 15.42
CA ASP A 360 11.64 -8.37 15.89
C ASP A 360 11.69 -9.49 14.83
N ALA A 361 11.26 -9.19 13.59
CA ALA A 361 11.30 -10.13 12.49
C ALA A 361 12.65 -10.06 11.75
N ARG A 362 13.13 -11.23 11.29
CA ARG A 362 14.32 -11.28 10.43
C ARG A 362 13.94 -10.95 9.00
N ALA A 363 14.56 -9.93 8.44
CA ALA A 363 14.44 -9.63 7.02
C ALA A 363 15.40 -10.50 6.20
N PRO A 364 15.02 -10.97 5.01
CA PRO A 364 15.93 -11.62 4.09
C PRO A 364 16.93 -10.60 3.52
N HIS A 365 18.06 -11.07 3.01
CA HIS A 365 19.00 -10.24 2.26
C HIS A 365 18.40 -9.97 0.86
N ALA A 366 17.48 -9.04 0.81
CA ALA A 366 16.75 -8.70 -0.40
C ALA A 366 16.46 -7.20 -0.47
N VAL A 367 16.18 -6.71 -1.65
CA VAL A 367 15.79 -5.33 -1.89
C VAL A 367 14.56 -5.26 -2.78
N ARG A 368 13.73 -4.25 -2.56
CA ARG A 368 12.63 -3.90 -3.46
C ARG A 368 13.01 -2.66 -4.25
N PHE A 369 12.87 -2.72 -5.55
CA PHE A 369 12.93 -1.54 -6.40
C PHE A 369 11.67 -1.40 -7.24
N ALA A 370 11.24 -0.16 -7.43
CA ALA A 370 9.99 0.16 -8.08
C ALA A 370 10.22 0.60 -9.52
N ILE A 371 9.18 0.44 -10.35
CA ILE A 371 9.17 0.99 -11.69
C ILE A 371 8.90 2.49 -11.61
N ASN A 372 9.85 3.29 -12.12
CA ASN A 372 9.66 4.71 -12.32
C ASN A 372 9.49 4.99 -13.81
N ALA A 373 8.25 4.94 -14.29
CA ALA A 373 7.93 5.20 -15.69
C ALA A 373 7.87 6.71 -16.04
N GLY A 374 8.22 7.59 -15.10
CA GLY A 374 8.51 9.00 -15.34
C GLY A 374 9.91 9.25 -15.87
N LEU A 375 10.83 8.30 -15.73
CA LEU A 375 12.17 8.34 -16.32
C LEU A 375 12.13 7.93 -17.80
N SER A 376 13.13 8.35 -18.59
CA SER A 376 13.37 7.73 -19.88
C SER A 376 13.82 6.27 -19.72
N LEU A 377 13.58 5.42 -20.72
CA LEU A 377 14.05 4.04 -20.67
C LEU A 377 15.57 3.98 -20.51
N ASP A 378 16.32 4.83 -21.22
CA ASP A 378 17.78 4.86 -21.13
C ASP A 378 18.27 5.20 -19.72
N SER A 379 17.66 6.20 -19.06
CA SER A 379 17.99 6.56 -17.68
C SER A 379 17.66 5.45 -16.70
N PHE A 380 16.51 4.78 -16.90
CA PHE A 380 16.09 3.65 -16.09
C PHE A 380 17.06 2.47 -16.24
N GLU A 381 17.40 2.09 -17.49
CA GLU A 381 18.35 1.01 -17.81
C GLU A 381 19.75 1.31 -17.28
N ALA A 382 20.22 2.56 -17.40
CA ALA A 382 21.51 2.97 -16.84
C ALA A 382 21.53 2.84 -15.29
N GLY A 383 20.43 3.13 -14.61
CA GLY A 383 20.30 2.89 -13.18
C GLY A 383 20.38 1.40 -12.82
N LEU A 384 19.67 0.55 -13.57
CA LEU A 384 19.71 -0.90 -13.37
C LEU A 384 21.08 -1.50 -13.72
N GLY A 385 21.78 -0.95 -14.72
CA GLY A 385 23.16 -1.33 -15.06
C GLY A 385 24.10 -1.13 -13.87
N ARG A 386 24.01 0.01 -13.18
CA ARG A 386 24.79 0.27 -11.96
C ARG A 386 24.47 -0.72 -10.83
N MET A 387 23.18 -1.08 -10.68
CA MET A 387 22.79 -2.13 -9.71
C MET A 387 23.41 -3.49 -10.10
N ARG A 388 23.42 -3.83 -11.39
CA ARG A 388 24.02 -5.06 -11.89
C ARG A 388 25.52 -5.08 -11.61
N ASP A 389 26.23 -3.98 -11.88
CA ASP A 389 27.66 -3.88 -11.62
C ASP A 389 27.99 -4.14 -10.12
N LEU A 390 27.14 -3.67 -9.20
CA LEU A 390 27.27 -3.95 -7.77
C LEU A 390 27.00 -5.45 -7.46
N LEU A 391 26.01 -6.05 -8.10
CA LEU A 391 25.66 -7.47 -7.90
C LEU A 391 26.76 -8.40 -8.44
N ASP A 392 27.38 -8.05 -9.57
CA ASP A 392 28.46 -8.81 -10.18
C ASP A 392 29.80 -8.68 -9.37
N ASN A 393 29.90 -7.62 -8.52
CA ASN A 393 31.09 -7.34 -7.70
C ASN A 393 30.71 -7.21 -6.21
N PRO A 394 30.31 -8.31 -5.55
CA PRO A 394 30.00 -8.27 -4.13
C PRO A 394 31.26 -7.93 -3.33
N PRO A 395 31.13 -7.25 -2.17
CA PRO A 395 32.27 -7.00 -1.30
C PRO A 395 32.90 -8.32 -0.86
N ASP A 396 34.23 -8.36 -0.77
CA ASP A 396 34.98 -9.51 -0.28
C ASP A 396 34.42 -9.95 1.07
N VAL A 397 34.08 -11.25 1.17
CA VAL A 397 33.70 -11.84 2.46
C VAL A 397 34.98 -11.87 3.31
N ILE A 398 35.15 -10.88 4.16
CA ILE A 398 36.20 -10.89 5.17
C ILE A 398 35.85 -12.05 6.10
N GLY A 399 36.49 -13.20 5.88
CA GLY A 399 36.40 -14.32 6.76
C GLY A 399 36.93 -13.91 8.14
N VAL A 400 36.05 -13.90 9.13
CA VAL A 400 36.38 -13.75 10.55
C VAL A 400 36.63 -15.14 11.12
#